data_3f53305028c2077c61304474b3a1a8b7
#
_entry.id   3f53305028c2077c61304474b3a1a8b7
#
_cell.length_a   1.000
_cell.length_b   1.000
_cell.length_c   1.000
_cell.angle_alpha   90.00
_cell.angle_beta   90.00
_cell.angle_gamma   90.00
#
_symmetry.space_group_name_H-M   'P 1'
#
loop_
_entity.id
_entity.type
_entity.pdbx_description
1 polymer ?
#
loop_
_entity_poly.entity_id
_entity_poly.type
_entity_poly.pdbx_seq_one_letter_code
_entity_poly.pdbx_strand_id
1 'polypeptide(L)'
;VGYIGQQPAPKVVTSSDLADDVVTADKIGDTAISGFSALGATPADTDELLVSDAGTLKRVDFSHLKSGGAISASMATINGQQTTTSTSYVSIGSGLSITVTPASTSSKFLLLYSSAVYGNYIHISFFRGSTNLATDNTSASSIIGYQSGDQWENMAISFLDAPNTTSSTTYEAKFRTNNGSNTAYINDNNSNLATFTLIEL
;
A
#
# COMPACT_ATOMS: atom_id res chain seq x y z
N VAL A 1 71.35 -17.60 -28.12
CA VAL A 1 70.80 -18.65 -27.27
C VAL A 1 69.62 -18.09 -26.53
N GLY A 2 68.39 -18.46 -26.92
CA GLY A 2 67.22 -18.01 -26.23
C GLY A 2 67.15 -18.67 -24.85
N TYR A 3 66.94 -17.89 -23.82
CA TYR A 3 66.66 -18.36 -22.46
C TYR A 3 65.31 -19.07 -22.46
N ILE A 4 65.35 -20.39 -22.37
CA ILE A 4 64.13 -21.17 -22.17
C ILE A 4 63.94 -21.32 -20.65
N GLY A 5 63.57 -20.21 -20.00
CA GLY A 5 63.14 -20.25 -18.61
C GLY A 5 61.75 -20.86 -18.54
N GLN A 6 61.55 -21.76 -17.60
CA GLN A 6 60.21 -22.24 -17.24
C GLN A 6 59.36 -21.04 -16.85
N GLN A 7 58.17 -20.88 -17.46
CA GLN A 7 57.21 -19.82 -16.99
C GLN A 7 56.97 -20.00 -15.50
N PRO A 8 57.11 -18.92 -14.72
CA PRO A 8 56.79 -19.00 -13.30
C PRO A 8 55.38 -19.56 -13.13
N ALA A 9 55.21 -20.45 -12.19
CA ALA A 9 53.84 -20.93 -11.85
C ALA A 9 52.94 -19.74 -11.56
N PRO A 10 51.67 -19.75 -11.99
CA PRO A 10 50.76 -18.67 -11.67
C PRO A 10 50.72 -18.45 -10.16
N LYS A 11 51.10 -17.26 -9.72
CA LYS A 11 51.01 -16.87 -8.28
C LYS A 11 49.56 -16.75 -7.89
N VAL A 12 49.14 -17.52 -6.92
CA VAL A 12 47.83 -17.31 -6.30
C VAL A 12 47.87 -15.97 -5.54
N VAL A 13 47.06 -15.03 -5.92
CA VAL A 13 46.92 -13.74 -5.21
C VAL A 13 46.18 -14.00 -3.90
N THR A 14 46.85 -13.70 -2.80
CA THR A 14 46.26 -13.78 -1.44
C THR A 14 45.88 -12.41 -0.94
N SER A 15 45.16 -12.31 0.16
CA SER A 15 44.78 -11.04 0.76
C SER A 15 46.01 -10.19 1.15
N SER A 16 47.15 -10.83 1.49
CA SER A 16 48.40 -10.13 1.79
C SER A 16 49.13 -9.58 0.56
N ASP A 17 48.75 -9.98 -0.64
CA ASP A 17 49.29 -9.45 -1.89
C ASP A 17 48.57 -8.17 -2.36
N LEU A 18 47.42 -7.85 -1.77
CA LEU A 18 46.65 -6.65 -2.05
C LEU A 18 46.84 -5.65 -0.92
N ALA A 19 47.40 -4.49 -1.23
CA ALA A 19 47.46 -3.39 -0.28
C ALA A 19 46.04 -2.83 -0.04
N ASP A 20 45.83 -2.18 1.10
CA ASP A 20 44.58 -1.48 1.38
C ASP A 20 44.30 -0.44 0.28
N ASP A 21 43.02 -0.30 -0.10
CA ASP A 21 42.52 0.65 -1.11
C ASP A 21 43.07 0.44 -2.54
N VAL A 22 43.72 -0.67 -2.83
CA VAL A 22 44.26 -0.96 -4.17
C VAL A 22 43.21 -1.28 -5.20
N VAL A 23 42.04 -1.77 -4.79
CA VAL A 23 40.87 -2.02 -5.66
C VAL A 23 40.01 -0.75 -5.71
N THR A 24 40.32 0.11 -6.66
CA THR A 24 39.55 1.35 -6.93
C THR A 24 38.41 1.10 -7.92
N ALA A 25 37.55 2.11 -8.13
CA ALA A 25 36.46 2.04 -9.12
C ALA A 25 36.98 1.65 -10.52
N ASP A 26 38.13 2.14 -10.94
CA ASP A 26 38.75 1.82 -12.26
C ASP A 26 39.18 0.35 -12.38
N LYS A 27 39.29 -0.37 -11.27
CA LYS A 27 39.63 -1.81 -11.25
C LYS A 27 38.40 -2.70 -11.33
N ILE A 28 37.22 -2.12 -11.13
CA ILE A 28 35.93 -2.83 -11.22
C ILE A 28 35.41 -2.55 -12.63
N GLY A 29 35.49 -3.55 -13.52
CA GLY A 29 34.97 -3.42 -14.89
C GLY A 29 33.46 -3.21 -14.91
N ASP A 30 32.94 -2.56 -15.96
CA ASP A 30 31.52 -2.26 -16.13
C ASP A 30 30.62 -3.54 -16.10
N THR A 31 31.22 -4.69 -16.41
CA THR A 31 30.55 -5.99 -16.39
C THR A 31 30.65 -6.73 -15.05
N ALA A 32 31.31 -6.13 -14.06
CA ALA A 32 31.54 -6.81 -12.78
C ALA A 32 30.24 -7.18 -12.07
N ILE A 33 29.20 -6.37 -12.23
CA ILE A 33 27.85 -6.65 -11.70
C ILE A 33 27.00 -7.38 -12.73
N SER A 34 26.95 -6.89 -13.98
CA SER A 34 26.12 -7.48 -15.03
C SER A 34 26.57 -8.86 -15.50
N GLY A 35 27.80 -9.25 -15.18
CA GLY A 35 28.35 -10.59 -15.46
C GLY A 35 27.85 -11.69 -14.51
N PHE A 36 27.24 -11.31 -13.38
CA PHE A 36 26.60 -12.27 -12.48
C PHE A 36 25.22 -12.66 -12.99
N SER A 37 24.76 -13.86 -12.64
CA SER A 37 23.40 -14.28 -12.93
C SER A 37 22.40 -13.36 -12.20
N ALA A 38 21.33 -12.95 -12.91
CA ALA A 38 20.27 -12.18 -12.28
C ALA A 38 19.60 -12.98 -11.15
N LEU A 39 19.22 -12.29 -10.07
CA LEU A 39 18.50 -12.91 -8.95
C LEU A 39 17.21 -13.61 -9.44
N GLY A 40 16.51 -13.04 -10.46
CA GLY A 40 15.34 -13.65 -11.09
C GLY A 40 14.09 -13.74 -10.21
N ALA A 41 14.15 -13.20 -8.99
CA ALA A 41 13.06 -13.18 -8.01
C ALA A 41 13.07 -11.85 -7.26
N THR A 42 11.99 -11.58 -6.52
CA THR A 42 11.98 -10.46 -5.56
C THR A 42 13.03 -10.70 -4.48
N PRO A 43 13.91 -9.74 -4.19
CA PRO A 43 14.88 -9.89 -3.12
C PRO A 43 14.22 -10.23 -1.78
N ALA A 44 14.82 -11.13 -1.03
CA ALA A 44 14.42 -11.40 0.35
C ALA A 44 14.83 -10.24 1.27
N ASP A 45 14.16 -10.11 2.40
CA ASP A 45 14.47 -9.04 3.37
C ASP A 45 15.88 -9.11 3.94
N THR A 46 16.47 -10.32 3.92
CA THR A 46 17.84 -10.61 4.36
C THR A 46 18.89 -10.48 3.25
N ASP A 47 18.50 -10.21 2.01
CA ASP A 47 19.46 -9.95 0.94
C ASP A 47 20.18 -8.62 1.22
N GLU A 48 21.49 -8.61 0.95
CA GLU A 48 22.35 -7.50 1.33
C GLU A 48 22.88 -6.75 0.11
N LEU A 49 22.93 -5.43 0.20
CA LEU A 49 23.52 -4.55 -0.80
C LEU A 49 24.69 -3.79 -0.18
N LEU A 50 25.73 -3.54 -0.98
CA LEU A 50 26.83 -2.67 -0.60
C LEU A 50 26.46 -1.22 -0.90
N VAL A 51 26.65 -0.35 0.08
CA VAL A 51 26.41 1.09 -0.03
C VAL A 51 27.62 1.87 0.52
N SER A 52 27.87 3.05 -0.06
CA SER A 52 28.82 4.00 0.51
C SER A 52 28.08 4.96 1.45
N ASP A 53 28.35 4.86 2.73
CA ASP A 53 27.80 5.75 3.75
C ASP A 53 28.90 6.73 4.20
N ALA A 54 28.81 7.99 3.75
CA ALA A 54 29.80 9.03 4.01
C ALA A 54 31.25 8.61 3.69
N GLY A 55 31.44 7.86 2.59
CA GLY A 55 32.74 7.38 2.15
C GLY A 55 33.19 6.06 2.79
N THR A 56 32.40 5.49 3.70
CA THR A 56 32.65 4.18 4.29
C THR A 56 31.77 3.13 3.64
N LEU A 57 32.37 2.03 3.17
CA LEU A 57 31.63 0.93 2.59
C LEU A 57 30.88 0.15 3.69
N LYS A 58 29.56 0.06 3.55
CA LYS A 58 28.70 -0.68 4.45
C LYS A 58 27.76 -1.60 3.68
N ARG A 59 27.23 -2.62 4.33
CA ARG A 59 26.11 -3.40 3.81
C ARG A 59 24.79 -2.86 4.36
N VAL A 60 23.74 -2.98 3.60
CA VAL A 60 22.36 -2.72 4.02
C VAL A 60 21.48 -3.87 3.62
N ASP A 61 20.65 -4.37 4.54
CA ASP A 61 19.67 -5.38 4.25
C ASP A 61 18.55 -4.78 3.39
N PHE A 62 18.00 -5.56 2.45
CA PHE A 62 16.94 -5.09 1.54
C PHE A 62 15.69 -4.63 2.29
N SER A 63 15.42 -5.18 3.48
CA SER A 63 14.34 -4.73 4.37
C SER A 63 14.37 -3.22 4.65
N HIS A 64 15.56 -2.63 4.76
CA HIS A 64 15.73 -1.20 5.01
C HIS A 64 15.52 -0.31 3.78
N LEU A 65 15.51 -0.89 2.58
CA LEU A 65 15.27 -0.16 1.32
C LEU A 65 13.79 -0.08 0.95
N LYS A 66 12.95 -0.88 1.60
CA LYS A 66 11.50 -0.92 1.36
C LYS A 66 10.74 0.25 1.98
N SER A 67 11.41 1.07 2.82
CA SER A 67 10.73 2.15 3.53
C SER A 67 10.63 3.42 2.67
N GLY A 68 9.44 3.85 2.30
CA GLY A 68 9.21 5.18 1.73
C GLY A 68 8.21 5.31 0.59
N GLY A 69 7.35 4.33 0.34
CA GLY A 69 6.28 4.42 -0.65
C GLY A 69 5.03 3.66 -0.23
N ALA A 70 3.99 3.68 -1.05
CA ALA A 70 2.85 2.80 -0.88
C ALA A 70 3.33 1.34 -0.97
N ILE A 71 3.10 0.57 0.10
CA ILE A 71 3.53 -0.83 0.19
C ILE A 71 2.61 -1.69 -0.67
N SER A 72 1.32 -1.38 -0.66
CA SER A 72 0.31 -2.06 -1.46
C SER A 72 -0.89 -1.15 -1.75
N ALA A 73 -1.61 -1.45 -2.81
CA ALA A 73 -2.88 -0.83 -3.13
C ALA A 73 -3.89 -1.90 -3.55
N SER A 74 -5.09 -1.81 -3.00
CA SER A 74 -6.22 -2.67 -3.35
C SER A 74 -7.44 -1.83 -3.66
N MET A 75 -8.24 -2.25 -4.64
CA MET A 75 -9.47 -1.57 -5.01
C MET A 75 -10.62 -2.56 -5.12
N ALA A 76 -11.74 -2.21 -4.50
CA ALA A 76 -13.03 -2.86 -4.69
C ALA A 76 -13.97 -1.92 -5.44
N THR A 77 -14.80 -2.49 -6.28
CA THR A 77 -15.77 -1.74 -7.08
C THR A 77 -17.13 -2.41 -7.03
N ILE A 78 -18.16 -1.60 -7.14
CA ILE A 78 -19.51 -2.09 -7.34
C ILE A 78 -20.22 -1.25 -8.39
N ASN A 79 -20.86 -1.92 -9.35
CA ASN A 79 -21.77 -1.32 -10.28
C ASN A 79 -23.22 -1.72 -9.95
N GLY A 80 -24.18 -0.95 -10.45
CA GLY A 80 -25.56 -1.10 -10.09
C GLY A 80 -25.94 -0.35 -8.81
N GLN A 81 -27.18 0.06 -8.77
CA GLN A 81 -27.72 0.86 -7.69
C GLN A 81 -27.82 0.05 -6.38
N GLN A 82 -27.33 0.64 -5.31
CA GLN A 82 -27.51 0.13 -3.95
C GLN A 82 -28.44 1.07 -3.20
N THR A 83 -29.36 0.55 -2.41
CA THR A 83 -30.34 1.35 -1.68
C THR A 83 -30.48 0.91 -0.25
N THR A 84 -30.81 1.85 0.62
CA THR A 84 -31.19 1.56 2.01
C THR A 84 -32.14 2.59 2.57
N THR A 85 -33.04 2.14 3.44
CA THR A 85 -33.86 2.97 4.34
C THR A 85 -33.40 2.84 5.79
N SER A 86 -32.32 2.09 6.03
CA SER A 86 -31.80 1.85 7.38
C SER A 86 -31.22 3.11 7.99
N THR A 87 -31.56 3.37 9.23
CA THR A 87 -30.91 4.39 10.07
C THR A 87 -29.63 3.89 10.74
N SER A 88 -29.35 2.58 10.64
CA SER A 88 -28.07 1.96 11.02
C SER A 88 -27.22 1.75 9.78
N TYR A 89 -25.90 1.83 9.93
CA TYR A 89 -24.96 1.59 8.82
C TYR A 89 -25.09 0.17 8.28
N VAL A 90 -25.27 0.06 6.99
CA VAL A 90 -25.30 -1.20 6.22
C VAL A 90 -24.23 -1.18 5.14
N SER A 91 -23.81 -2.34 4.69
CA SER A 91 -22.82 -2.50 3.63
C SER A 91 -23.31 -1.91 2.30
N ILE A 92 -22.42 -1.29 1.55
CA ILE A 92 -22.69 -0.86 0.17
C ILE A 92 -22.51 -2.07 -0.74
N GLY A 93 -23.55 -2.87 -0.88
CA GLY A 93 -23.51 -4.14 -1.60
C GLY A 93 -22.51 -5.12 -0.99
N SER A 94 -22.20 -6.19 -1.72
CA SER A 94 -21.24 -7.20 -1.28
C SER A 94 -19.79 -6.92 -1.71
N GLY A 95 -19.56 -5.86 -2.49
CA GLY A 95 -18.30 -5.64 -3.20
C GLY A 95 -17.38 -4.56 -2.64
N LEU A 96 -17.85 -3.65 -1.79
CA LEU A 96 -17.02 -2.53 -1.30
C LEU A 96 -16.37 -2.83 0.06
N SER A 97 -15.75 -3.99 0.14
CA SER A 97 -14.96 -4.42 1.29
C SER A 97 -13.61 -4.97 0.82
N ILE A 98 -12.55 -4.64 1.55
CA ILE A 98 -11.18 -5.08 1.27
C ILE A 98 -10.59 -5.65 2.54
N THR A 99 -10.07 -6.88 2.44
CA THR A 99 -9.35 -7.53 3.54
C THR A 99 -7.86 -7.51 3.22
N VAL A 100 -7.07 -7.02 4.16
CA VAL A 100 -5.61 -6.92 4.05
C VAL A 100 -4.94 -7.46 5.31
N THR A 101 -3.69 -7.88 5.16
CA THR A 101 -2.81 -8.17 6.30
C THR A 101 -1.73 -7.09 6.32
N PRO A 102 -1.73 -6.17 7.31
CA PRO A 102 -0.75 -5.10 7.37
C PRO A 102 0.68 -5.64 7.41
N ALA A 103 1.58 -5.02 6.66
CA ALA A 103 2.99 -5.41 6.61
C ALA A 103 3.72 -5.15 7.94
N SER A 104 3.26 -4.16 8.71
CA SER A 104 3.82 -3.77 9.99
C SER A 104 2.74 -3.29 10.96
N THR A 105 3.00 -3.35 12.26
CA THR A 105 2.16 -2.70 13.28
C THR A 105 2.17 -1.18 13.16
N SER A 106 3.13 -0.58 12.46
CA SER A 106 3.20 0.84 12.17
C SER A 106 2.55 1.24 10.83
N SER A 107 2.07 0.27 10.04
CA SER A 107 1.39 0.53 8.76
C SER A 107 0.19 1.45 8.97
N LYS A 108 0.01 2.35 8.01
CA LYS A 108 -1.17 3.21 7.90
C LYS A 108 -1.89 2.91 6.61
N PHE A 109 -3.18 3.06 6.61
CA PHE A 109 -4.01 2.84 5.44
C PHE A 109 -4.74 4.12 5.04
N LEU A 110 -4.51 4.56 3.81
CA LEU A 110 -5.33 5.60 3.20
C LEU A 110 -6.54 4.95 2.52
N LEU A 111 -7.72 5.27 3.05
CA LEU A 111 -9.00 4.83 2.55
C LEU A 111 -9.57 5.91 1.65
N LEU A 112 -9.96 5.54 0.43
CA LEU A 112 -10.57 6.44 -0.54
C LEU A 112 -11.88 5.81 -1.03
N TYR A 113 -12.94 6.60 -1.04
CA TYR A 113 -14.23 6.19 -1.59
C TYR A 113 -14.74 7.24 -2.57
N SER A 114 -15.36 6.79 -3.65
CA SER A 114 -16.02 7.66 -4.62
C SER A 114 -17.25 6.96 -5.21
N SER A 115 -18.36 7.68 -5.29
CA SER A 115 -19.59 7.24 -5.98
C SER A 115 -20.50 8.41 -6.30
N ALA A 116 -21.48 8.18 -7.18
CA ALA A 116 -22.68 9.01 -7.23
C ALA A 116 -23.62 8.61 -6.07
N VAL A 117 -24.25 9.59 -5.46
CA VAL A 117 -25.20 9.42 -4.35
C VAL A 117 -26.46 10.24 -4.62
N TYR A 118 -27.62 9.71 -4.20
CA TYR A 118 -28.89 10.42 -4.27
C TYR A 118 -29.77 10.10 -3.07
N GLY A 119 -30.48 11.10 -2.57
CA GLY A 119 -31.44 10.99 -1.48
C GLY A 119 -31.15 11.93 -0.34
N ASN A 120 -32.13 12.07 0.52
CA ASN A 120 -32.09 13.03 1.62
C ASN A 120 -31.38 12.43 2.83
N TYR A 121 -30.34 13.11 3.33
CA TYR A 121 -29.58 12.71 4.52
C TYR A 121 -28.84 11.38 4.38
N ILE A 122 -28.05 11.20 3.32
CA ILE A 122 -27.14 10.06 3.16
C ILE A 122 -25.91 10.28 4.02
N HIS A 123 -25.57 9.28 4.80
CA HIS A 123 -24.35 9.23 5.59
C HIS A 123 -23.49 8.07 5.12
N ILE A 124 -22.20 8.33 4.83
CA ILE A 124 -21.23 7.32 4.50
C ILE A 124 -20.11 7.36 5.54
N SER A 125 -19.62 6.20 5.95
CA SER A 125 -18.48 6.06 6.85
C SER A 125 -17.65 4.83 6.51
N PHE A 126 -16.39 4.86 6.95
CA PHE A 126 -15.50 3.72 6.88
C PHE A 126 -15.53 2.91 8.16
N PHE A 127 -15.46 1.62 8.00
CA PHE A 127 -15.42 0.65 9.09
C PHE A 127 -14.16 -0.20 8.99
N ARG A 128 -13.57 -0.51 10.15
CA ARG A 128 -12.59 -1.54 10.33
C ARG A 128 -13.23 -2.67 11.14
N GLY A 129 -13.57 -3.77 10.48
CA GLY A 129 -14.44 -4.80 11.05
C GLY A 129 -15.80 -4.22 11.46
N SER A 130 -16.12 -4.28 12.73
CA SER A 130 -17.35 -3.69 13.30
C SER A 130 -17.17 -2.24 13.78
N THR A 131 -15.95 -1.72 13.83
CA THR A 131 -15.65 -0.38 14.37
C THR A 131 -15.84 0.68 13.32
N ASN A 132 -16.70 1.67 13.57
CA ASN A 132 -16.79 2.89 12.76
C ASN A 132 -15.56 3.76 13.03
N LEU A 133 -14.83 4.14 11.97
CA LEU A 133 -13.60 4.92 12.08
C LEU A 133 -13.84 6.41 12.30
N ALA A 134 -15.04 6.92 12.02
CA ALA A 134 -15.43 8.29 12.31
C ALA A 134 -15.86 8.44 13.79
N THR A 135 -14.92 8.38 14.72
CA THR A 135 -15.19 8.22 16.15
C THR A 135 -15.43 9.52 16.93
N ASP A 136 -15.23 10.69 16.34
CA ASP A 136 -15.15 11.94 17.10
C ASP A 136 -16.48 12.68 17.25
N ASN A 137 -17.59 12.08 16.87
CA ASN A 137 -18.86 12.76 16.95
C ASN A 137 -19.80 12.12 17.97
N THR A 138 -20.00 12.80 19.07
CA THR A 138 -20.93 12.42 20.16
C THR A 138 -22.41 12.48 19.76
N SER A 139 -22.71 13.02 18.59
CA SER A 139 -24.05 12.98 17.97
C SER A 139 -24.15 11.74 17.09
N ALA A 140 -25.31 11.15 16.96
CA ALA A 140 -25.65 9.94 16.19
C ALA A 140 -25.12 9.85 14.73
N SER A 141 -24.11 10.60 14.37
CA SER A 141 -23.62 10.89 13.04
C SER A 141 -22.12 10.72 12.91
N SER A 142 -21.55 9.64 13.41
CA SER A 142 -20.17 9.30 13.06
C SER A 142 -20.08 9.07 11.54
N ILE A 143 -19.95 10.16 10.80
CA ILE A 143 -19.97 10.21 9.33
C ILE A 143 -18.67 10.77 8.80
N ILE A 144 -18.21 10.25 7.68
CA ILE A 144 -17.11 10.82 6.92
C ILE A 144 -17.64 11.61 5.72
N GLY A 145 -18.73 11.12 5.10
CA GLY A 145 -19.42 11.81 4.00
C GLY A 145 -20.90 12.01 4.30
N TYR A 146 -21.42 13.15 3.89
CA TYR A 146 -22.84 13.55 4.10
C TYR A 146 -23.39 14.26 2.88
N GLN A 147 -24.62 13.91 2.50
CA GLN A 147 -25.39 14.63 1.50
C GLN A 147 -26.82 14.90 2.02
N SER A 148 -27.33 16.09 1.74
CA SER A 148 -28.73 16.47 1.96
C SER A 148 -29.30 17.07 0.68
N GLY A 149 -30.28 16.42 0.09
CA GLY A 149 -30.95 16.92 -1.09
C GLY A 149 -31.39 15.79 -2.05
N ASP A 150 -32.45 16.05 -2.78
CA ASP A 150 -33.03 15.09 -3.73
C ASP A 150 -32.44 15.31 -5.13
N GLN A 151 -31.13 15.18 -5.26
CA GLN A 151 -30.40 15.23 -6.53
C GLN A 151 -29.21 14.30 -6.50
N TRP A 152 -28.78 13.87 -7.69
CA TRP A 152 -27.56 13.11 -7.84
C TRP A 152 -26.33 14.00 -7.66
N GLU A 153 -25.45 13.62 -6.77
CA GLU A 153 -24.18 14.26 -6.55
C GLU A 153 -23.04 13.24 -6.53
N ASN A 154 -21.84 13.70 -6.84
CA ASN A 154 -20.66 12.89 -6.66
C ASN A 154 -20.08 13.11 -5.26
N MET A 155 -19.90 12.01 -4.53
CA MET A 155 -19.27 12.01 -3.23
C MET A 155 -17.91 11.34 -3.31
N ALA A 156 -16.88 12.06 -2.86
CA ALA A 156 -15.54 11.52 -2.68
C ALA A 156 -15.08 11.81 -1.25
N ILE A 157 -14.66 10.78 -0.53
CA ILE A 157 -14.21 10.88 0.85
C ILE A 157 -12.91 10.12 1.05
N SER A 158 -12.10 10.57 2.00
CA SER A 158 -10.85 9.95 2.38
C SER A 158 -10.69 9.87 3.89
N PHE A 159 -9.94 8.88 4.34
CA PHE A 159 -9.61 8.71 5.77
C PHE A 159 -8.27 7.99 5.89
N LEU A 160 -7.49 8.35 6.90
CA LEU A 160 -6.24 7.67 7.24
C LEU A 160 -6.42 6.91 8.55
N ASP A 161 -6.26 5.59 8.49
CA ASP A 161 -6.35 4.70 9.66
C ASP A 161 -4.99 4.09 10.01
N ALA A 162 -4.77 3.82 11.29
CA ALA A 162 -3.62 3.11 11.82
C ALA A 162 -4.13 1.90 12.64
N PRO A 163 -4.20 0.70 12.07
CA PRO A 163 -4.79 -0.46 12.75
C PRO A 163 -3.93 -1.01 13.89
N ASN A 164 -2.65 -0.67 13.93
CA ASN A 164 -1.68 -1.12 14.94
C ASN A 164 -1.62 -2.65 15.11
N THR A 165 -1.76 -3.39 14.03
CA THR A 165 -1.76 -4.86 14.01
C THR A 165 -1.16 -5.39 12.72
N THR A 166 -0.66 -6.62 12.75
CA THR A 166 -0.29 -7.42 11.58
C THR A 166 -1.29 -8.55 11.31
N SER A 167 -2.41 -8.58 12.02
CA SER A 167 -3.48 -9.54 11.77
C SER A 167 -4.35 -9.11 10.58
N SER A 168 -4.95 -10.10 9.91
CA SER A 168 -5.90 -9.85 8.82
C SER A 168 -7.02 -8.90 9.27
N THR A 169 -7.21 -7.84 8.52
CA THR A 169 -8.11 -6.74 8.85
C THR A 169 -8.99 -6.41 7.65
N THR A 170 -10.29 -6.32 7.86
CA THR A 170 -11.25 -5.96 6.81
C THR A 170 -11.69 -4.52 6.97
N TYR A 171 -11.59 -3.76 5.89
CA TYR A 171 -12.12 -2.41 5.76
C TYR A 171 -13.34 -2.42 4.83
N GLU A 172 -14.31 -1.58 5.14
CA GLU A 172 -15.56 -1.51 4.40
C GLU A 172 -16.12 -0.08 4.41
N ALA A 173 -16.67 0.35 3.27
CA ALA A 173 -17.51 1.53 3.20
C ALA A 173 -18.96 1.14 3.47
N LYS A 174 -19.60 1.83 4.43
CA LYS A 174 -21.01 1.62 4.80
C LYS A 174 -21.81 2.90 4.67
N PHE A 175 -23.10 2.74 4.41
CA PHE A 175 -24.01 3.87 4.30
C PHE A 175 -25.30 3.67 5.10
N ARG A 176 -25.97 4.76 5.38
CA ARG A 176 -27.29 4.80 6.03
C ARG A 176 -28.06 6.05 5.64
N THR A 177 -29.33 6.09 5.91
CA THR A 177 -30.09 7.35 5.98
C THR A 177 -30.23 7.84 7.41
N ASN A 178 -30.51 9.12 7.59
CA ASN A 178 -30.80 9.69 8.92
C ASN A 178 -32.24 9.44 9.37
N ASN A 179 -33.15 9.19 8.42
CA ASN A 179 -34.57 9.00 8.66
C ASN A 179 -35.08 7.83 7.85
N GLY A 180 -35.64 6.82 8.51
CA GLY A 180 -36.14 5.61 7.88
C GLY A 180 -37.28 5.80 6.86
N SER A 181 -37.84 6.99 6.76
CA SER A 181 -38.80 7.37 5.71
C SER A 181 -38.11 7.77 4.39
N ASN A 182 -36.80 8.00 4.41
CA ASN A 182 -36.02 8.36 3.25
C ASN A 182 -35.26 7.14 2.72
N THR A 183 -35.05 7.10 1.41
CA THR A 183 -34.18 6.10 0.77
C THR A 183 -32.86 6.77 0.37
N ALA A 184 -31.76 6.18 0.78
CA ALA A 184 -30.42 6.53 0.33
C ALA A 184 -30.05 5.63 -0.86
N TYR A 185 -29.47 6.22 -1.89
CA TYR A 185 -29.04 5.54 -3.11
C TYR A 185 -27.54 5.76 -3.33
N ILE A 186 -26.84 4.69 -3.68
CA ILE A 186 -25.46 4.69 -4.16
C ILE A 186 -25.49 4.18 -5.60
N ASN A 187 -24.82 4.88 -6.50
CA ASN A 187 -24.88 4.70 -7.96
C ASN A 187 -26.28 4.90 -8.56
N ASP A 188 -26.34 5.47 -9.75
CA ASP A 188 -27.54 5.40 -10.57
C ASP A 188 -27.63 4.03 -11.27
N ASN A 189 -28.80 3.73 -11.78
CA ASN A 189 -29.18 2.39 -12.25
C ASN A 189 -28.30 1.80 -13.37
N ASN A 190 -27.32 2.50 -13.97
CA ASN A 190 -26.57 1.89 -15.09
C ASN A 190 -25.26 2.57 -15.50
N SER A 191 -24.85 3.66 -14.88
CA SER A 191 -23.77 4.49 -15.49
C SER A 191 -22.59 4.78 -14.56
N ASN A 192 -22.72 4.57 -13.26
CA ASN A 192 -21.72 4.97 -12.29
C ASN A 192 -21.15 3.78 -11.52
N LEU A 193 -19.89 3.88 -11.23
CA LEU A 193 -19.14 2.89 -10.46
C LEU A 193 -18.84 3.48 -9.09
N ALA A 194 -19.25 2.80 -8.01
CA ALA A 194 -18.70 3.09 -6.70
C ALA A 194 -17.37 2.38 -6.55
N THR A 195 -16.39 3.09 -6.04
CA THR A 195 -15.03 2.59 -5.81
C THR A 195 -14.65 2.75 -4.36
N PHE A 196 -13.95 1.75 -3.84
CA PHE A 196 -13.28 1.81 -2.56
C PHE A 196 -11.84 1.38 -2.74
N THR A 197 -10.90 2.25 -2.44
CA THR A 197 -9.46 1.99 -2.59
C THR A 197 -8.79 2.06 -1.22
N LEU A 198 -7.92 1.12 -0.96
CA LEU A 198 -7.12 1.02 0.23
C LEU A 198 -5.65 1.02 -0.18
N ILE A 199 -4.87 1.95 0.36
CA ILE A 199 -3.44 2.08 0.10
C ILE A 199 -2.69 1.96 1.42
N GLU A 200 -1.80 0.99 1.53
CA GLU A 200 -0.89 0.83 2.67
C GLU A 200 0.34 1.72 2.50
N LEU A 201 0.68 2.45 3.57
CA LEU A 201 1.78 3.41 3.64
C LEU A 201 2.79 3.01 4.72
#